data_d9b272aa6f1149287bfe17333bf2c29e
#
_entry.id   d9b272aa6f1149287bfe17333bf2c29e
#
_cell.length_a   1.000
_cell.length_b   1.000
_cell.length_c   1.000
_cell.angle_alpha   90.00
_cell.angle_beta   90.00
_cell.angle_gamma   90.00
#
_symmetry.space_group_name_H-M   'P 1'
#
loop_
_entity.id
_entity.type
_entity.pdbx_description
1 polymer ?
#
loop_
_entity_poly.entity_id
_entity_poly.type
_entity_poly.pdbx_seq_one_letter_code
_entity_poly.pdbx_strand_id
1 'polypeptide(L)'
;MLKRKIESTLSEWKNSSSKKPLVVKGIRQCGKTYIVQKFAKENYESVVYMNFILEPDKKSAFYGNIDVDTIILNLSALIPGSRFIKGKTCIILDEIQECREARTALKSFQIDGRFDVIATGSLLGVRGYGKSAKTTEDGQDSIPVGYETVIEMYPLDFEEFLWANGINDNVIDSVKSCFENETIVPDGIHKVMMNLLHRYIIVGGLPDVVNTFLATKNIELTYKVQRNLIAEYEEDMVKYADDADKPRIRECFESIPTQLAKDNKKFQYSIVRKGGRSSQYIGSIQWLEDAGIVKRCYNTQITELPLEGNSINDCFKLYTSDIGLLTIPRLISFLSIPRRRRPTLSPASP
;
A
#
# COMPACT_ATOMS: atom_id res chain seq x y z
N MET A 1 -11.79 -15.28 2.78
CA MET A 1 -11.92 -13.90 2.31
C MET A 1 -11.45 -12.97 3.42
N LEU A 2 -10.54 -12.02 3.15
CA LEU A 2 -10.01 -11.14 4.19
C LEU A 2 -10.95 -9.94 4.39
N LYS A 3 -11.41 -9.70 5.63
CA LYS A 3 -12.15 -8.49 6.03
C LYS A 3 -11.18 -7.32 6.09
N ARG A 4 -11.55 -6.16 5.54
CA ARG A 4 -10.68 -4.99 5.45
C ARG A 4 -11.39 -3.74 5.99
N LYS A 5 -10.66 -2.92 6.73
CA LYS A 5 -11.17 -1.65 7.29
C LYS A 5 -11.61 -0.66 6.21
N ILE A 6 -10.95 -0.69 5.07
CA ILE A 6 -11.28 0.20 3.95
C ILE A 6 -12.73 -0.01 3.42
N GLU A 7 -13.36 -1.17 3.71
CA GLU A 7 -14.76 -1.44 3.29
C GLU A 7 -15.73 -0.43 3.93
N SER A 8 -15.51 -0.01 5.18
CA SER A 8 -16.30 1.05 5.82
C SER A 8 -16.11 2.40 5.13
N THR A 9 -14.86 2.76 4.82
CA THR A 9 -14.53 4.01 4.11
C THR A 9 -15.15 4.06 2.71
N LEU A 10 -15.15 2.93 1.98
CA LEU A 10 -15.84 2.83 0.69
C LEU A 10 -17.36 3.02 0.84
N SER A 11 -17.95 2.46 1.90
CA SER A 11 -19.38 2.59 2.19
C SER A 11 -19.76 4.03 2.59
N GLU A 12 -18.93 4.68 3.42
CA GLU A 12 -19.08 6.10 3.78
C GLU A 12 -18.98 7.00 2.55
N TRP A 13 -17.99 6.76 1.68
CA TRP A 13 -17.85 7.49 0.42
C TRP A 13 -19.08 7.34 -0.47
N LYS A 14 -19.59 6.12 -0.65
CA LYS A 14 -20.77 5.87 -1.48
C LYS A 14 -22.00 6.64 -0.98
N ASN A 15 -22.17 6.72 0.34
CA ASN A 15 -23.34 7.37 0.98
C ASN A 15 -23.16 8.89 1.17
N SER A 16 -22.01 9.45 0.81
CA SER A 16 -21.75 10.89 0.93
C SER A 16 -22.61 11.68 -0.09
N SER A 17 -23.23 12.76 0.38
CA SER A 17 -24.01 13.68 -0.46
C SER A 17 -23.14 14.50 -1.42
N SER A 18 -21.87 14.69 -1.11
CA SER A 18 -20.89 15.45 -1.91
C SER A 18 -19.78 14.59 -2.46
N LYS A 19 -20.09 13.33 -2.81
CA LYS A 19 -19.09 12.39 -3.28
C LYS A 19 -18.46 12.83 -4.60
N LYS A 20 -17.15 12.64 -4.66
CA LYS A 20 -16.30 12.87 -5.84
C LYS A 20 -15.79 11.53 -6.34
N PRO A 21 -15.32 11.42 -7.59
CA PRO A 21 -14.57 10.26 -8.02
C PRO A 21 -13.53 9.85 -6.98
N LEU A 22 -13.49 8.57 -6.67
CA LEU A 22 -12.60 8.03 -5.64
C LEU A 22 -11.32 7.50 -6.26
N VAL A 23 -10.19 7.86 -5.68
CA VAL A 23 -8.89 7.31 -6.06
C VAL A 23 -8.32 6.50 -4.90
N VAL A 24 -8.20 5.19 -5.09
CA VAL A 24 -7.61 4.28 -4.11
C VAL A 24 -6.15 4.06 -4.47
N LYS A 25 -5.25 4.74 -3.77
CA LYS A 25 -3.80 4.53 -3.90
C LYS A 25 -3.29 3.55 -2.85
N GLY A 26 -2.11 3.01 -3.05
CA GLY A 26 -1.45 2.13 -2.07
C GLY A 26 -0.42 1.26 -2.75
N ILE A 27 0.42 0.60 -1.96
CA ILE A 27 1.50 -0.24 -2.50
C ILE A 27 0.94 -1.34 -3.41
N ARG A 28 1.79 -1.85 -4.28
CA ARG A 28 1.46 -2.97 -5.14
C ARG A 28 1.06 -4.18 -4.31
N GLN A 29 0.07 -4.96 -4.79
CA GLN A 29 -0.41 -6.19 -4.16
C GLN A 29 -1.02 -6.05 -2.75
N CYS A 30 -1.38 -4.84 -2.29
CA CYS A 30 -2.14 -4.67 -1.05
C CYS A 30 -3.63 -5.01 -1.18
N GLY A 31 -4.11 -5.39 -2.40
CA GLY A 31 -5.47 -5.86 -2.64
C GLY A 31 -6.46 -4.80 -3.15
N LYS A 32 -6.00 -3.66 -3.69
CA LYS A 32 -6.85 -2.56 -4.19
C LYS A 32 -7.89 -3.02 -5.19
N THR A 33 -7.45 -3.61 -6.30
CA THR A 33 -8.31 -4.09 -7.38
C THR A 33 -9.39 -5.03 -6.86
N TYR A 34 -8.98 -5.98 -6.01
CA TYR A 34 -9.89 -6.97 -5.44
C TYR A 34 -11.00 -6.33 -4.59
N ILE A 35 -10.62 -5.43 -3.65
CA ILE A 35 -11.59 -4.85 -2.71
C ILE A 35 -12.56 -3.89 -3.43
N VAL A 36 -12.05 -3.11 -4.41
CA VAL A 36 -12.88 -2.19 -5.20
C VAL A 36 -13.87 -2.96 -6.08
N GLN A 37 -13.43 -4.02 -6.74
CA GLN A 37 -14.33 -4.87 -7.54
C GLN A 37 -15.38 -5.58 -6.68
N LYS A 38 -14.99 -6.11 -5.51
CA LYS A 38 -15.91 -6.70 -4.54
C LYS A 38 -16.96 -5.69 -4.13
N PHE A 39 -16.52 -4.54 -3.65
CA PHE A 39 -17.40 -3.46 -3.20
C PHE A 39 -18.38 -3.03 -4.30
N ALA A 40 -17.88 -2.84 -5.53
CA ALA A 40 -18.73 -2.43 -6.63
C ALA A 40 -19.78 -3.50 -6.97
N LYS A 41 -19.41 -4.78 -7.03
CA LYS A 41 -20.34 -5.90 -7.31
C LYS A 41 -21.44 -6.03 -6.24
N GLU A 42 -21.12 -5.75 -4.98
CA GLU A 42 -22.07 -5.85 -3.87
C GLU A 42 -23.02 -4.63 -3.79
N ASN A 43 -22.63 -3.50 -4.39
CA ASN A 43 -23.27 -2.21 -4.14
C ASN A 43 -23.91 -1.55 -5.37
N TYR A 44 -23.67 -2.06 -6.60
CA TYR A 44 -24.17 -1.47 -7.85
C TYR A 44 -24.84 -2.50 -8.73
N GLU A 45 -25.83 -2.07 -9.51
CA GLU A 45 -26.53 -2.94 -10.48
C GLU A 45 -25.67 -3.25 -11.72
N SER A 46 -24.76 -2.33 -12.04
CA SER A 46 -23.84 -2.48 -13.17
C SER A 46 -22.44 -2.03 -12.75
N VAL A 47 -21.44 -2.78 -13.16
CA VAL A 47 -20.03 -2.48 -12.95
C VAL A 47 -19.30 -2.53 -14.29
N VAL A 48 -18.68 -1.43 -14.68
CA VAL A 48 -17.85 -1.34 -15.86
C VAL A 48 -16.39 -1.26 -15.40
N TYR A 49 -15.64 -2.33 -15.66
CA TYR A 49 -14.25 -2.47 -15.21
C TYR A 49 -13.30 -2.43 -16.41
N MET A 50 -12.21 -1.72 -16.26
CA MET A 50 -11.09 -1.73 -17.20
C MET A 50 -9.76 -1.62 -16.46
N ASN A 51 -8.75 -2.32 -16.98
CA ASN A 51 -7.38 -2.27 -16.48
C ASN A 51 -6.47 -1.77 -17.59
N PHE A 52 -5.86 -0.60 -17.40
CA PHE A 52 -5.07 0.05 -18.45
C PHE A 52 -3.70 -0.59 -18.73
N ILE A 53 -3.26 -1.55 -17.92
CA ILE A 53 -2.09 -2.40 -18.22
C ILE A 53 -2.49 -3.61 -19.06
N LEU A 54 -3.56 -4.31 -18.63
CA LEU A 54 -4.00 -5.55 -19.29
C LEU A 54 -4.75 -5.31 -20.59
N GLU A 55 -5.43 -4.15 -20.69
CA GLU A 55 -6.32 -3.80 -21.79
C GLU A 55 -5.97 -2.38 -22.31
N PRO A 56 -4.76 -2.19 -22.89
CA PRO A 56 -4.26 -0.88 -23.29
C PRO A 56 -5.07 -0.21 -24.40
N ASP A 57 -5.78 -0.95 -25.22
CA ASP A 57 -6.68 -0.49 -26.27
C ASP A 57 -7.88 0.29 -25.70
N LYS A 58 -8.32 -0.02 -24.50
CA LYS A 58 -9.39 0.71 -23.81
C LYS A 58 -9.02 2.14 -23.42
N LYS A 59 -7.73 2.51 -23.43
CA LYS A 59 -7.29 3.90 -23.27
C LYS A 59 -7.88 4.83 -24.31
N SER A 60 -8.13 4.31 -25.51
CA SER A 60 -8.72 5.08 -26.61
C SER A 60 -10.08 5.65 -26.30
N ALA A 61 -10.82 5.10 -25.33
CA ALA A 61 -12.10 5.67 -24.89
C ALA A 61 -11.97 7.09 -24.31
N PHE A 62 -10.77 7.44 -23.86
CA PHE A 62 -10.47 8.73 -23.20
C PHE A 62 -9.68 9.69 -24.10
N TYR A 63 -9.42 9.33 -25.36
CA TYR A 63 -8.69 10.22 -26.27
C TYR A 63 -9.63 11.24 -26.94
N GLY A 64 -9.10 12.43 -27.18
CA GLY A 64 -9.86 13.51 -27.83
C GLY A 64 -10.79 14.21 -26.87
N ASN A 65 -12.10 14.18 -27.15
CA ASN A 65 -13.08 14.82 -26.28
C ASN A 65 -13.37 13.97 -25.04
N ILE A 66 -13.10 14.53 -23.86
CA ILE A 66 -13.27 13.89 -22.55
C ILE A 66 -14.57 14.24 -21.84
N ASP A 67 -15.61 14.68 -22.59
CA ASP A 67 -16.96 14.77 -22.02
C ASP A 67 -17.52 13.36 -21.73
N VAL A 68 -18.41 13.28 -20.73
CA VAL A 68 -18.87 11.99 -20.24
C VAL A 68 -19.70 11.23 -21.27
N ASP A 69 -20.49 11.92 -22.11
CA ASP A 69 -21.33 11.25 -23.12
C ASP A 69 -20.46 10.58 -24.20
N THR A 70 -19.41 11.27 -24.67
CA THR A 70 -18.43 10.71 -25.60
C THR A 70 -17.69 9.52 -25.00
N ILE A 71 -17.22 9.64 -23.74
CA ILE A 71 -16.55 8.54 -23.03
C ILE A 71 -17.47 7.32 -22.91
N ILE A 72 -18.73 7.51 -22.50
CA ILE A 72 -19.70 6.41 -22.35
C ILE A 72 -19.99 5.74 -23.70
N LEU A 73 -20.13 6.52 -24.78
CA LEU A 73 -20.31 5.97 -26.13
C LEU A 73 -19.11 5.10 -26.54
N ASN A 74 -17.90 5.62 -26.36
CA ASN A 74 -16.67 4.89 -26.67
C ASN A 74 -16.54 3.60 -25.81
N LEU A 75 -16.82 3.69 -24.51
CA LEU A 75 -16.80 2.52 -23.63
C LEU A 75 -17.87 1.49 -24.02
N SER A 76 -19.06 1.93 -24.44
CA SER A 76 -20.09 1.01 -24.91
C SER A 76 -19.68 0.25 -26.17
N ALA A 77 -18.90 0.86 -27.04
CA ALA A 77 -18.34 0.22 -28.23
C ALA A 77 -17.19 -0.73 -27.89
N LEU A 78 -16.30 -0.34 -26.96
CA LEU A 78 -15.12 -1.12 -26.59
C LEU A 78 -15.41 -2.27 -25.62
N ILE A 79 -16.53 -2.18 -24.87
CA ILE A 79 -16.94 -3.18 -23.87
C ILE A 79 -18.35 -3.66 -24.21
N PRO A 80 -18.53 -4.59 -25.14
CA PRO A 80 -19.84 -5.09 -25.52
C PRO A 80 -20.61 -5.64 -24.32
N GLY A 81 -21.90 -5.23 -24.22
CA GLY A 81 -22.76 -5.64 -23.11
C GLY A 81 -22.62 -4.77 -21.84
N SER A 82 -21.75 -3.77 -21.83
CA SER A 82 -21.71 -2.78 -20.73
C SER A 82 -23.04 -2.01 -20.63
N ARG A 83 -23.48 -1.74 -19.40
CA ARG A 83 -24.73 -1.03 -19.13
C ARG A 83 -24.43 0.17 -18.26
N PHE A 84 -24.82 1.36 -18.74
CA PHE A 84 -24.62 2.61 -18.04
C PHE A 84 -25.97 3.15 -17.52
N ILE A 85 -26.27 2.89 -16.25
CA ILE A 85 -27.52 3.27 -15.58
C ILE A 85 -27.21 4.39 -14.60
N LYS A 86 -27.83 5.57 -14.78
CA LYS A 86 -27.64 6.73 -13.92
C LYS A 86 -27.85 6.37 -12.44
N GLY A 87 -26.87 6.68 -11.59
CA GLY A 87 -26.89 6.43 -10.15
C GLY A 87 -26.73 4.97 -9.72
N LYS A 88 -26.63 4.02 -10.70
CA LYS A 88 -26.57 2.58 -10.41
C LYS A 88 -25.36 1.87 -11.05
N THR A 89 -24.56 2.58 -11.81
CA THR A 89 -23.33 2.05 -12.42
C THR A 89 -22.11 2.59 -11.70
N CYS A 90 -21.18 1.69 -11.38
CA CYS A 90 -19.84 2.02 -10.93
C CYS A 90 -18.84 1.76 -12.07
N ILE A 91 -18.05 2.76 -12.41
CA ILE A 91 -16.96 2.66 -13.39
C ILE A 91 -15.66 2.50 -12.61
N ILE A 92 -14.92 1.42 -12.87
CA ILE A 92 -13.64 1.14 -12.23
C ILE A 92 -12.52 1.32 -13.24
N LEU A 93 -11.61 2.26 -12.95
CA LEU A 93 -10.43 2.58 -13.74
C LEU A 93 -9.18 2.05 -13.01
N ASP A 94 -8.78 0.82 -13.32
CA ASP A 94 -7.66 0.16 -12.64
C ASP A 94 -6.33 0.50 -13.33
N GLU A 95 -5.28 0.72 -12.51
CA GLU A 95 -3.95 1.19 -12.92
C GLU A 95 -4.02 2.53 -13.70
N ILE A 96 -4.75 3.50 -13.13
CA ILE A 96 -5.07 4.78 -13.81
C ILE A 96 -3.82 5.59 -14.20
N GLN A 97 -2.66 5.36 -13.56
CA GLN A 97 -1.39 5.99 -13.94
C GLN A 97 -0.93 5.63 -15.35
N GLU A 98 -1.51 4.60 -15.96
CA GLU A 98 -1.21 4.19 -17.33
C GLU A 98 -2.03 4.96 -18.38
N CYS A 99 -3.05 5.74 -17.96
CA CYS A 99 -3.89 6.54 -18.85
C CYS A 99 -4.12 7.94 -18.25
N ARG A 100 -3.35 8.90 -18.73
CA ARG A 100 -3.39 10.29 -18.26
C ARG A 100 -4.73 10.96 -18.55
N GLU A 101 -5.29 10.69 -19.72
CA GLU A 101 -6.56 11.23 -20.19
C GLU A 101 -7.71 10.74 -19.28
N ALA A 102 -7.71 9.47 -18.90
CA ALA A 102 -8.68 8.92 -17.95
C ALA A 102 -8.57 9.61 -16.57
N ARG A 103 -7.35 9.96 -16.15
CA ARG A 103 -7.16 10.74 -14.92
C ARG A 103 -7.76 12.14 -15.03
N THR A 104 -7.54 12.82 -16.16
CA THR A 104 -8.11 14.14 -16.42
C THR A 104 -9.64 14.08 -16.50
N ALA A 105 -10.19 13.01 -17.07
CA ALA A 105 -11.63 12.77 -17.19
C ALA A 105 -12.36 12.61 -15.84
N LEU A 106 -11.66 12.35 -14.74
CA LEU A 106 -12.28 12.33 -13.40
C LEU A 106 -12.98 13.66 -13.08
N LYS A 107 -12.44 14.80 -13.57
CA LYS A 107 -13.10 16.11 -13.44
C LYS A 107 -14.42 16.14 -14.19
N SER A 108 -14.48 15.61 -15.41
CA SER A 108 -15.70 15.54 -16.20
C SER A 108 -16.77 14.68 -15.52
N PHE A 109 -16.37 13.52 -14.97
CA PHE A 109 -17.28 12.66 -14.20
C PHE A 109 -17.79 13.33 -12.91
N GLN A 110 -16.95 14.11 -12.23
CA GLN A 110 -17.37 14.87 -11.04
C GLN A 110 -18.43 15.90 -11.37
N ILE A 111 -18.27 16.64 -12.49
CA ILE A 111 -19.21 17.67 -12.92
C ILE A 111 -20.52 17.04 -13.40
N ASP A 112 -20.44 15.94 -14.13
CA ASP A 112 -21.59 15.22 -14.67
C ASP A 112 -22.44 14.55 -13.56
N GLY A 113 -21.82 13.88 -12.63
CA GLY A 113 -22.44 13.27 -11.44
C GLY A 113 -23.41 12.11 -11.71
N ARG A 114 -23.53 11.62 -12.94
CA ARG A 114 -24.44 10.49 -13.28
C ARG A 114 -23.90 9.13 -12.84
N PHE A 115 -22.58 8.98 -12.77
CA PHE A 115 -21.91 7.71 -12.52
C PHE A 115 -20.90 7.83 -11.38
N ASP A 116 -20.81 6.80 -10.57
CA ASP A 116 -19.75 6.68 -9.57
C ASP A 116 -18.50 6.13 -10.23
N VAL A 117 -17.35 6.77 -9.98
CA VAL A 117 -16.07 6.37 -10.54
C VAL A 117 -15.09 6.05 -9.42
N ILE A 118 -14.47 4.88 -9.49
CA ILE A 118 -13.39 4.47 -8.59
C ILE A 118 -12.16 4.17 -9.43
N ALA A 119 -11.10 4.93 -9.21
CA ALA A 119 -9.81 4.68 -9.83
C ALA A 119 -8.85 4.02 -8.83
N THR A 120 -8.01 3.10 -9.32
CA THR A 120 -6.95 2.49 -8.50
C THR A 120 -5.59 2.69 -9.13
N GLY A 121 -4.54 2.69 -8.31
CA GLY A 121 -3.16 2.74 -8.80
C GLY A 121 -2.13 2.51 -7.71
N SER A 122 -1.03 1.85 -8.09
CA SER A 122 0.03 1.47 -7.15
C SER A 122 1.23 2.44 -7.15
N LEU A 123 1.50 3.09 -8.26
CA LEU A 123 2.67 3.97 -8.46
C LEU A 123 2.24 5.41 -8.77
N LEU A 124 1.15 5.86 -8.15
CA LEU A 124 0.59 7.18 -8.43
C LEU A 124 1.55 8.33 -8.08
N GLY A 125 2.36 8.18 -7.03
CA GLY A 125 3.36 9.17 -6.65
C GLY A 125 4.54 9.26 -7.61
N VAL A 126 4.95 8.13 -8.21
CA VAL A 126 6.14 8.03 -9.06
C VAL A 126 5.88 8.55 -10.48
N ARG A 127 4.67 8.34 -11.03
CA ARG A 127 4.32 8.68 -12.40
C ARG A 127 3.62 10.03 -12.55
N GLY A 128 4.05 11.05 -11.83
CA GLY A 128 3.54 12.41 -12.00
C GLY A 128 2.31 12.75 -11.18
N TYR A 129 1.97 11.93 -10.19
CA TYR A 129 0.94 12.21 -9.19
C TYR A 129 1.49 12.86 -7.92
N GLY A 130 2.83 12.93 -7.79
CA GLY A 130 3.52 13.60 -6.71
C GLY A 130 4.00 15.01 -7.08
N LYS A 131 4.60 15.69 -6.10
CA LYS A 131 5.17 17.04 -6.27
C LYS A 131 6.33 17.14 -7.29
N SER A 132 6.76 16.00 -7.86
CA SER A 132 7.88 15.88 -8.79
C SER A 132 7.47 15.67 -10.26
N ALA A 133 6.20 15.91 -10.62
CA ALA A 133 5.80 15.88 -12.02
C ALA A 133 6.60 16.91 -12.80
N LYS A 134 7.54 16.45 -13.62
CA LYS A 134 8.21 17.33 -14.62
C LYS A 134 7.11 17.83 -15.55
N THR A 135 6.89 19.14 -15.55
CA THR A 135 6.06 19.81 -16.57
C THR A 135 6.65 19.47 -17.93
N THR A 136 5.90 18.74 -18.75
CA THR A 136 6.24 18.64 -20.18
C THR A 136 6.02 20.00 -20.83
N GLU A 137 6.82 20.31 -21.84
CA GLU A 137 6.82 21.63 -22.53
C GLU A 137 5.46 22.09 -23.07
N ASP A 138 4.44 21.21 -23.09
CA ASP A 138 3.10 21.52 -23.58
C ASP A 138 2.11 22.08 -22.53
N GLY A 139 2.52 22.38 -21.30
CA GLY A 139 1.80 23.22 -20.34
C GLY A 139 0.42 22.71 -19.85
N GLN A 140 0.00 21.46 -20.14
CA GLN A 140 -1.33 20.95 -19.86
C GLN A 140 -1.38 19.88 -18.75
N ASP A 141 -0.47 19.89 -17.81
CA ASP A 141 -0.46 18.98 -16.66
C ASP A 141 -1.33 19.48 -15.51
N SER A 142 -2.64 19.53 -15.68
CA SER A 142 -3.54 19.78 -14.56
C SER A 142 -4.03 18.45 -13.96
N ILE A 143 -3.36 17.98 -12.90
CA ILE A 143 -4.01 17.06 -11.95
C ILE A 143 -5.28 17.77 -11.48
N PRO A 144 -6.46 17.15 -11.53
CA PRO A 144 -7.71 17.79 -11.12
C PRO A 144 -7.77 17.96 -9.60
N VAL A 145 -7.01 18.93 -9.09
CA VAL A 145 -6.98 19.25 -7.66
C VAL A 145 -8.39 19.67 -7.22
N GLY A 146 -8.91 18.99 -6.20
CA GLY A 146 -10.24 19.29 -5.66
C GLY A 146 -11.42 18.55 -6.32
N TYR A 147 -11.22 17.83 -7.41
CA TYR A 147 -12.26 17.08 -8.13
C TYR A 147 -12.29 15.58 -7.81
N GLU A 148 -11.46 15.11 -6.90
CA GLU A 148 -11.38 13.71 -6.50
C GLU A 148 -11.23 13.59 -4.99
N THR A 149 -11.61 12.44 -4.46
CA THR A 149 -11.29 12.00 -3.10
C THR A 149 -10.18 10.95 -3.20
N VAL A 150 -9.08 11.15 -2.48
CA VAL A 150 -7.97 10.19 -2.48
C VAL A 150 -7.92 9.48 -1.14
N ILE A 151 -7.98 8.16 -1.16
CA ILE A 151 -7.75 7.31 0.02
C ILE A 151 -6.55 6.42 -0.19
N GLU A 152 -5.86 6.10 0.90
CA GLU A 152 -4.70 5.21 0.86
C GLU A 152 -5.04 3.86 1.47
N MET A 153 -4.79 2.79 0.72
CA MET A 153 -4.95 1.42 1.16
C MET A 153 -3.59 0.83 1.54
N TYR A 154 -3.50 0.36 2.77
CA TYR A 154 -2.31 -0.29 3.30
C TYR A 154 -2.42 -1.81 3.23
N PRO A 155 -1.32 -2.58 3.41
CA PRO A 155 -1.38 -3.98 3.80
C PRO A 155 -2.26 -4.17 5.05
N LEU A 156 -2.64 -5.40 5.36
CA LEU A 156 -3.42 -5.67 6.57
C LEU A 156 -2.67 -5.15 7.80
N ASP A 157 -3.37 -4.41 8.65
CA ASP A 157 -2.86 -4.11 9.97
C ASP A 157 -3.05 -5.30 10.93
N PHE A 158 -2.60 -5.16 12.17
CA PHE A 158 -2.69 -6.25 13.13
C PHE A 158 -4.14 -6.64 13.45
N GLU A 159 -5.06 -5.68 13.52
CA GLU A 159 -6.48 -5.95 13.76
C GLU A 159 -7.12 -6.73 12.60
N GLU A 160 -6.83 -6.34 11.36
CA GLU A 160 -7.27 -7.06 10.15
C GLU A 160 -6.66 -8.48 10.10
N PHE A 161 -5.41 -8.63 10.56
CA PHE A 161 -4.77 -9.94 10.70
C PHE A 161 -5.42 -10.80 11.79
N LEU A 162 -5.86 -10.20 12.90
CA LEU A 162 -6.65 -10.89 13.93
C LEU A 162 -7.95 -11.41 13.36
N TRP A 163 -8.71 -10.58 12.61
CA TRP A 163 -9.92 -11.02 11.92
C TRP A 163 -9.66 -12.18 10.97
N ALA A 164 -8.58 -12.10 10.20
CA ALA A 164 -8.18 -13.16 9.26
C ALA A 164 -7.85 -14.49 9.97
N ASN A 165 -7.45 -14.45 11.24
CA ASN A 165 -7.21 -15.62 12.07
C ASN A 165 -8.44 -16.04 12.91
N GLY A 166 -9.62 -15.45 12.68
CA GLY A 166 -10.87 -15.83 13.32
C GLY A 166 -11.13 -15.18 14.69
N ILE A 167 -10.34 -14.16 15.05
CA ILE A 167 -10.62 -13.37 16.26
C ILE A 167 -11.76 -12.40 15.93
N ASN A 168 -12.82 -12.45 16.72
CA ASN A 168 -13.97 -11.58 16.55
C ASN A 168 -13.80 -10.23 17.24
N ASP A 169 -14.65 -9.27 16.86
CA ASP A 169 -14.58 -7.89 17.36
C ASP A 169 -14.75 -7.83 18.90
N ASN A 170 -15.59 -8.70 19.51
CA ASN A 170 -15.81 -8.71 20.96
C ASN A 170 -14.51 -8.94 21.75
N VAL A 171 -13.62 -9.82 21.26
CA VAL A 171 -12.32 -10.07 21.91
C VAL A 171 -11.39 -8.88 21.75
N ILE A 172 -11.38 -8.25 20.57
CA ILE A 172 -10.58 -7.06 20.27
C ILE A 172 -11.05 -5.90 21.15
N ASP A 173 -12.34 -5.68 21.23
CA ASP A 173 -12.95 -4.60 22.05
C ASP A 173 -12.70 -4.82 23.54
N SER A 174 -12.70 -6.08 24.01
CA SER A 174 -12.31 -6.40 25.38
C SER A 174 -10.86 -5.98 25.68
N VAL A 175 -9.94 -6.22 24.75
CA VAL A 175 -8.53 -5.78 24.92
C VAL A 175 -8.42 -4.25 24.90
N LYS A 176 -9.15 -3.57 23.99
CA LYS A 176 -9.21 -2.10 23.94
C LYS A 176 -9.75 -1.54 25.26
N SER A 177 -10.85 -2.12 25.77
CA SER A 177 -11.44 -1.70 27.06
C SER A 177 -10.48 -1.90 28.23
N CYS A 178 -9.70 -2.98 28.26
CA CYS A 178 -8.67 -3.17 29.27
C CYS A 178 -7.61 -2.07 29.23
N PHE A 179 -7.20 -1.66 28.01
CA PHE A 179 -6.25 -0.55 27.84
C PHE A 179 -6.83 0.79 28.28
N GLU A 180 -8.06 1.11 27.89
CA GLU A 180 -8.74 2.37 28.23
C GLU A 180 -9.02 2.51 29.74
N ASN A 181 -9.30 1.40 30.42
CA ASN A 181 -9.59 1.35 31.86
C ASN A 181 -8.37 0.99 32.71
N GLU A 182 -7.19 0.90 32.11
CA GLU A 182 -5.92 0.54 32.80
C GLU A 182 -6.02 -0.79 33.56
N THR A 183 -6.79 -1.75 33.04
CA THR A 183 -7.00 -3.07 33.66
C THR A 183 -6.16 -4.15 32.98
N ILE A 184 -5.91 -5.25 33.70
CA ILE A 184 -5.11 -6.34 33.20
C ILE A 184 -5.92 -7.16 32.16
N VAL A 185 -5.32 -7.40 31.00
CA VAL A 185 -5.90 -8.33 30.00
C VAL A 185 -5.82 -9.76 30.57
N PRO A 186 -6.93 -10.54 30.52
CA PRO A 186 -6.91 -11.93 30.99
C PRO A 186 -5.82 -12.77 30.32
N ASP A 187 -5.08 -13.58 31.09
CA ASP A 187 -3.90 -14.31 30.66
C ASP A 187 -4.11 -15.14 29.38
N GLY A 188 -5.28 -15.79 29.25
CA GLY A 188 -5.64 -16.57 28.08
C GLY A 188 -5.71 -15.72 26.80
N ILE A 189 -6.35 -14.56 26.90
CA ILE A 189 -6.47 -13.60 25.77
C ILE A 189 -5.09 -13.03 25.46
N HIS A 190 -4.35 -12.57 26.47
CA HIS A 190 -3.00 -12.02 26.31
C HIS A 190 -2.07 -12.99 25.57
N LYS A 191 -2.04 -14.27 25.99
CA LYS A 191 -1.23 -15.33 25.36
C LYS A 191 -1.57 -15.52 23.88
N VAL A 192 -2.87 -15.55 23.54
CA VAL A 192 -3.33 -15.67 22.14
C VAL A 192 -2.91 -14.47 21.32
N MET A 193 -3.14 -13.24 21.85
CA MET A 193 -2.78 -12.00 21.16
C MET A 193 -1.27 -11.91 20.91
N MET A 194 -0.44 -12.22 21.90
CA MET A 194 1.02 -12.22 21.75
C MET A 194 1.50 -13.25 20.72
N ASN A 195 0.93 -14.44 20.69
CA ASN A 195 1.24 -15.44 19.68
C ASN A 195 0.88 -14.97 18.26
N LEU A 196 -0.28 -14.33 18.10
CA LEU A 196 -0.70 -13.77 16.80
C LEU A 196 0.14 -12.57 16.40
N LEU A 197 0.55 -11.71 17.35
CA LEU A 197 1.46 -10.61 17.10
C LEU A 197 2.82 -11.10 16.59
N HIS A 198 3.40 -12.11 17.23
CA HIS A 198 4.65 -12.71 16.76
C HIS A 198 4.53 -13.27 15.34
N ARG A 199 3.39 -13.91 15.02
CA ARG A 199 3.13 -14.39 13.66
C ARG A 199 2.97 -13.24 12.69
N TYR A 200 2.23 -12.19 13.05
CA TYR A 200 2.05 -11.00 12.23
C TYR A 200 3.38 -10.31 11.89
N ILE A 201 4.29 -10.19 12.87
CA ILE A 201 5.62 -9.63 12.66
C ILE A 201 6.41 -10.43 11.60
N ILE A 202 6.23 -11.75 11.53
CA ILE A 202 6.90 -12.62 10.56
C ILE A 202 6.20 -12.61 9.20
N VAL A 203 4.88 -12.73 9.19
CA VAL A 203 4.05 -12.86 7.99
C VAL A 203 3.85 -11.51 7.30
N GLY A 204 3.68 -10.43 8.07
CA GLY A 204 3.25 -9.13 7.56
C GLY A 204 1.78 -9.09 7.22
N GLY A 205 1.39 -8.06 6.48
CA GLY A 205 0.01 -7.76 6.10
C GLY A 205 -0.29 -7.84 4.60
N LEU A 206 0.65 -8.27 3.76
CA LEU A 206 0.36 -8.43 2.32
C LEU A 206 -0.62 -9.58 2.10
N PRO A 207 -1.76 -9.36 1.40
CA PRO A 207 -2.85 -10.33 1.29
C PRO A 207 -2.45 -11.74 0.84
N ASP A 208 -1.59 -11.86 -0.17
CA ASP A 208 -1.15 -13.17 -0.68
C ASP A 208 -0.31 -13.94 0.34
N VAL A 209 0.52 -13.23 1.09
CA VAL A 209 1.33 -13.79 2.17
C VAL A 209 0.43 -14.28 3.29
N VAL A 210 -0.54 -13.44 3.71
CA VAL A 210 -1.51 -13.79 4.75
C VAL A 210 -2.36 -14.98 4.33
N ASN A 211 -2.89 -14.99 3.11
CA ASN A 211 -3.68 -16.12 2.59
C ASN A 211 -2.87 -17.42 2.55
N THR A 212 -1.61 -17.37 2.08
CA THR A 212 -0.72 -18.53 2.07
C THR A 212 -0.47 -19.06 3.48
N PHE A 213 -0.22 -18.16 4.43
CA PHE A 213 -0.05 -18.54 5.82
C PHE A 213 -1.32 -19.16 6.42
N LEU A 214 -2.49 -18.56 6.16
CA LEU A 214 -3.76 -19.09 6.67
C LEU A 214 -4.07 -20.48 6.11
N ALA A 215 -3.81 -20.69 4.82
CA ALA A 215 -4.09 -21.95 4.14
C ALA A 215 -3.14 -23.08 4.55
N THR A 216 -1.85 -22.76 4.72
CA THR A 216 -0.81 -23.78 4.90
C THR A 216 -0.30 -23.91 6.33
N LYS A 217 -0.41 -22.85 7.14
CA LYS A 217 0.24 -22.68 8.45
C LYS A 217 1.76 -22.95 8.40
N ASN A 218 2.35 -22.85 7.21
CA ASN A 218 3.75 -23.15 6.94
C ASN A 218 4.54 -21.85 6.68
N ILE A 219 5.45 -21.51 7.59
CA ILE A 219 6.28 -20.30 7.52
C ILE A 219 7.22 -20.34 6.32
N GLU A 220 7.75 -21.52 5.94
CA GLU A 220 8.67 -21.61 4.81
C GLU A 220 8.00 -21.31 3.48
N LEU A 221 6.76 -21.81 3.26
CA LEU A 221 5.98 -21.47 2.07
C LEU A 221 5.58 -20.00 2.07
N THR A 222 5.17 -19.46 3.20
CA THR A 222 4.86 -18.04 3.38
C THR A 222 6.06 -17.17 3.00
N TYR A 223 7.24 -17.56 3.44
CA TYR A 223 8.49 -16.89 3.14
C TYR A 223 8.84 -16.88 1.63
N LYS A 224 8.57 -17.99 0.92
CA LYS A 224 8.77 -18.03 -0.55
C LYS A 224 7.90 -16.99 -1.27
N VAL A 225 6.64 -16.84 -0.86
CA VAL A 225 5.75 -15.80 -1.42
C VAL A 225 6.28 -14.41 -1.12
N GLN A 226 6.67 -14.14 0.13
CA GLN A 226 7.26 -12.84 0.49
C GLN A 226 8.51 -12.50 -0.36
N ARG A 227 9.40 -13.47 -0.57
CA ARG A 227 10.59 -13.26 -1.43
C ARG A 227 10.24 -12.88 -2.86
N ASN A 228 9.25 -13.54 -3.44
CA ASN A 228 8.80 -13.22 -4.79
C ASN A 228 8.25 -11.78 -4.85
N LEU A 229 7.47 -11.38 -3.85
CA LEU A 229 6.95 -10.01 -3.76
C LEU A 229 8.05 -8.95 -3.65
N ILE A 230 9.11 -9.22 -2.87
CA ILE A 230 10.26 -8.30 -2.80
C ILE A 230 10.97 -8.22 -4.16
N ALA A 231 11.18 -9.34 -4.84
CA ALA A 231 11.78 -9.34 -6.16
C ALA A 231 10.95 -8.50 -7.16
N GLU A 232 9.62 -8.60 -7.11
CA GLU A 232 8.73 -7.77 -7.93
C GLU A 232 8.84 -6.27 -7.59
N TYR A 233 8.97 -5.90 -6.31
CA TYR A 233 9.24 -4.51 -5.93
C TYR A 233 10.59 -4.03 -6.44
N GLU A 234 11.62 -4.87 -6.39
CA GLU A 234 12.94 -4.55 -6.92
C GLU A 234 12.90 -4.39 -8.46
N GLU A 235 12.14 -5.21 -9.18
CA GLU A 235 11.91 -5.05 -10.61
C GLU A 235 11.19 -3.74 -10.93
N ASP A 236 10.19 -3.34 -10.13
CA ASP A 236 9.52 -2.05 -10.29
C ASP A 236 10.49 -0.87 -10.08
N MET A 237 11.39 -0.95 -9.09
CA MET A 237 12.44 0.05 -8.89
C MET A 237 13.33 0.19 -10.13
N VAL A 238 13.63 -0.92 -10.80
CA VAL A 238 14.41 -0.93 -12.04
C VAL A 238 13.62 -0.39 -13.23
N LYS A 239 12.32 -0.70 -13.29
CA LYS A 239 11.46 -0.33 -14.44
C LYS A 239 11.09 1.15 -14.46
N TYR A 240 10.82 1.74 -13.29
CA TYR A 240 10.19 3.06 -13.19
C TYR A 240 11.10 4.18 -12.67
N ALA A 241 12.30 3.87 -12.21
CA ALA A 241 13.30 4.86 -11.82
C ALA A 241 14.22 5.22 -12.99
N ASP A 242 14.81 6.42 -12.94
CA ASP A 242 15.86 6.82 -13.86
C ASP A 242 17.10 5.94 -13.66
N ASP A 243 17.84 5.63 -14.73
CA ASP A 243 18.97 4.67 -14.70
C ASP A 243 20.04 5.02 -13.65
N ALA A 244 20.29 6.32 -13.43
CA ALA A 244 21.25 6.79 -12.44
C ALA A 244 20.80 6.57 -10.99
N ASP A 245 19.49 6.47 -10.74
CA ASP A 245 18.91 6.38 -9.41
C ASP A 245 18.58 4.94 -8.99
N LYS A 246 18.39 4.02 -9.94
CA LYS A 246 18.07 2.61 -9.68
C LYS A 246 18.97 1.95 -8.62
N PRO A 247 20.31 2.01 -8.73
CA PRO A 247 21.17 1.39 -7.71
C PRO A 247 20.99 2.03 -6.33
N ARG A 248 20.82 3.36 -6.28
CA ARG A 248 20.66 4.11 -5.03
C ARG A 248 19.34 3.81 -4.32
N ILE A 249 18.26 3.67 -5.08
CA ILE A 249 16.93 3.29 -4.54
C ILE A 249 17.04 1.92 -3.87
N ARG A 250 17.66 0.96 -4.55
CA ARG A 250 17.88 -0.39 -4.03
C ARG A 250 18.74 -0.39 -2.78
N GLU A 251 19.90 0.30 -2.82
CA GLU A 251 20.79 0.45 -1.66
C GLU A 251 20.04 1.05 -0.45
N CYS A 252 19.20 2.07 -0.66
CA CYS A 252 18.37 2.65 0.38
C CYS A 252 17.41 1.60 0.98
N PHE A 253 16.66 0.89 0.14
CA PHE A 253 15.69 -0.11 0.57
C PHE A 253 16.37 -1.25 1.36
N GLU A 254 17.44 -1.81 0.84
CA GLU A 254 18.20 -2.88 1.49
C GLU A 254 18.82 -2.46 2.84
N SER A 255 19.12 -1.17 3.03
CA SER A 255 19.69 -0.66 4.28
C SER A 255 18.71 -0.56 5.44
N ILE A 256 17.39 -0.47 5.17
CA ILE A 256 16.36 -0.17 6.17
C ILE A 256 16.37 -1.15 7.35
N PRO A 257 16.40 -2.48 7.15
CA PRO A 257 16.40 -3.42 8.26
C PRO A 257 17.61 -3.25 9.19
N THR A 258 18.79 -2.93 8.61
CA THR A 258 20.02 -2.71 9.37
C THR A 258 19.94 -1.43 10.19
N GLN A 259 19.32 -0.37 9.65
CA GLN A 259 19.17 0.91 10.33
C GLN A 259 18.17 0.82 11.49
N LEU A 260 17.02 0.16 11.28
CA LEU A 260 16.01 -0.05 12.31
C LEU A 260 16.45 -1.01 13.42
N ALA A 261 17.47 -1.84 13.18
CA ALA A 261 18.04 -2.74 14.18
C ALA A 261 18.96 -2.06 15.21
N LYS A 262 19.38 -0.81 14.96
CA LYS A 262 20.24 -0.06 15.86
C LYS A 262 19.45 0.58 16.99
N ASP A 263 20.10 0.89 18.12
CA ASP A 263 19.49 1.60 19.23
C ASP A 263 18.97 2.97 18.77
N ASN A 264 19.81 3.73 18.07
CA ASN A 264 19.38 4.93 17.36
C ASN A 264 18.90 4.57 15.97
N LYS A 265 17.58 4.53 15.80
CA LYS A 265 16.90 4.18 14.53
C LYS A 265 16.84 5.34 13.52
N LYS A 266 17.54 6.45 13.77
CA LYS A 266 17.67 7.58 12.82
C LYS A 266 18.28 7.07 11.53
N PHE A 267 17.69 7.44 10.38
CA PHE A 267 18.24 7.10 9.07
C PHE A 267 19.60 7.80 8.85
N GLN A 268 20.61 7.04 8.47
CA GLN A 268 21.99 7.51 8.26
C GLN A 268 22.46 7.12 6.87
N TYR A 269 22.75 8.11 6.04
CA TYR A 269 23.23 7.89 4.66
C TYR A 269 24.55 7.14 4.59
N SER A 270 25.41 7.32 5.59
CA SER A 270 26.69 6.59 5.71
C SER A 270 26.55 5.07 5.94
N ILE A 271 25.36 4.62 6.36
CA ILE A 271 25.04 3.19 6.49
C ILE A 271 24.58 2.60 5.16
N VAL A 272 23.93 3.39 4.31
CA VAL A 272 23.59 2.98 2.95
C VAL A 272 24.87 2.67 2.19
N ARG A 273 25.83 3.59 2.24
CA ARG A 273 27.15 3.42 1.63
C ARG A 273 28.18 4.25 2.40
N LYS A 274 29.40 3.72 2.60
CA LYS A 274 30.49 4.44 3.25
C LYS A 274 30.73 5.78 2.53
N GLY A 275 30.62 6.90 3.26
CA GLY A 275 30.74 8.26 2.69
C GLY A 275 29.47 8.78 1.99
N GLY A 276 28.34 8.06 2.08
CA GLY A 276 27.06 8.51 1.52
C GLY A 276 26.56 9.80 2.13
N ARG A 277 26.05 10.71 1.28
CA ARG A 277 25.52 12.03 1.66
C ARG A 277 24.05 12.17 1.30
N SER A 278 23.34 13.05 2.02
CA SER A 278 21.92 13.33 1.79
C SER A 278 21.62 13.70 0.33
N SER A 279 22.44 14.56 -0.28
CA SER A 279 22.27 14.99 -1.68
C SER A 279 22.26 13.86 -2.71
N GLN A 280 22.82 12.70 -2.38
CA GLN A 280 22.88 11.54 -3.27
C GLN A 280 21.67 10.62 -3.16
N TYR A 281 21.00 10.58 -1.99
CA TYR A 281 20.00 9.56 -1.67
C TYR A 281 18.61 10.13 -1.36
N ILE A 282 18.47 11.45 -1.18
CA ILE A 282 17.17 12.05 -0.82
C ILE A 282 16.11 11.79 -1.90
N GLY A 283 16.49 11.86 -3.18
CA GLY A 283 15.60 11.51 -4.30
C GLY A 283 15.20 10.05 -4.30
N SER A 284 16.14 9.15 -3.95
CA SER A 284 15.86 7.71 -3.86
C SER A 284 14.89 7.38 -2.73
N ILE A 285 15.02 8.05 -1.58
CA ILE A 285 14.06 7.90 -0.47
C ILE A 285 12.69 8.47 -0.88
N GLN A 286 12.67 9.62 -1.56
CA GLN A 286 11.43 10.19 -2.06
C GLN A 286 10.73 9.25 -3.04
N TRP A 287 11.47 8.63 -3.95
CA TRP A 287 10.93 7.64 -4.87
C TRP A 287 10.27 6.46 -4.13
N LEU A 288 10.96 5.89 -3.11
CA LEU A 288 10.42 4.80 -2.30
C LEU A 288 9.13 5.19 -1.54
N GLU A 289 9.07 6.44 -1.09
CA GLU A 289 7.91 7.00 -0.41
C GLU A 289 6.74 7.24 -1.38
N ASP A 290 7.03 7.81 -2.55
CA ASP A 290 6.05 8.02 -3.62
C ASP A 290 5.49 6.70 -4.17
N ALA A 291 6.31 5.65 -4.20
CA ALA A 291 5.87 4.27 -4.49
C ALA A 291 5.05 3.63 -3.36
N GLY A 292 4.98 4.27 -2.20
CA GLY A 292 4.28 3.77 -1.03
C GLY A 292 4.98 2.61 -0.30
N ILE A 293 6.24 2.30 -0.67
CA ILE A 293 7.00 1.18 -0.10
C ILE A 293 7.50 1.52 1.31
N VAL A 294 7.84 2.80 1.54
CA VAL A 294 8.34 3.29 2.82
C VAL A 294 7.60 4.53 3.28
N LYS A 295 7.75 4.84 4.56
CA LYS A 295 7.27 6.08 5.18
C LYS A 295 8.33 6.69 6.06
N ARG A 296 8.53 8.02 5.93
CA ARG A 296 9.39 8.78 6.82
C ARG A 296 8.62 9.19 8.07
N CYS A 297 9.22 8.96 9.23
CA CYS A 297 8.76 9.45 10.51
C CYS A 297 9.77 10.48 11.03
N TYR A 298 9.42 11.75 10.92
CA TYR A 298 10.27 12.87 11.35
C TYR A 298 10.29 13.02 12.86
N ASN A 299 11.42 13.46 13.38
CA ASN A 299 11.50 13.95 14.75
C ASN A 299 10.95 15.39 14.82
N THR A 300 10.33 15.74 15.94
CA THR A 300 9.81 17.09 16.20
C THR A 300 10.60 17.74 17.35
N GLN A 301 10.82 19.04 17.26
CA GLN A 301 11.44 19.82 18.36
C GLN A 301 10.45 20.02 19.50
N ILE A 302 9.25 20.39 19.16
CA ILE A 302 8.13 20.66 20.07
C ILE A 302 6.90 19.91 19.57
N THR A 303 6.05 19.49 20.50
CA THR A 303 4.79 18.76 20.20
C THR A 303 3.59 19.70 20.06
N GLU A 304 3.83 20.96 19.68
CA GLU A 304 2.78 21.95 19.42
C GLU A 304 2.33 21.93 17.95
N LEU A 305 1.07 22.30 17.71
CA LEU A 305 0.53 22.40 16.36
C LEU A 305 0.98 23.71 15.68
N PRO A 306 1.27 23.69 14.36
CA PRO A 306 1.25 22.52 13.47
C PRO A 306 2.53 21.67 13.60
N LEU A 307 2.38 20.36 13.79
CA LEU A 307 3.52 19.43 13.96
C LEU A 307 4.51 19.47 12.79
N GLU A 308 4.01 19.69 11.58
CA GLU A 308 4.83 19.77 10.35
C GLU A 308 5.82 20.94 10.42
N GLY A 309 5.41 22.07 10.97
CA GLY A 309 6.26 23.24 11.15
C GLY A 309 7.39 23.04 12.18
N ASN A 310 7.22 22.10 13.08
CA ASN A 310 8.18 21.77 14.15
C ASN A 310 9.03 20.54 13.82
N SER A 311 8.90 19.96 12.61
CA SER A 311 9.65 18.78 12.20
C SER A 311 11.10 19.11 11.84
N ILE A 312 12.00 18.22 12.25
CA ILE A 312 13.43 18.31 11.89
C ILE A 312 13.67 17.49 10.62
N ASN A 313 13.77 18.15 9.47
CA ASN A 313 13.85 17.49 8.17
C ASN A 313 15.03 16.52 8.03
N ASP A 314 16.16 16.78 8.68
CA ASP A 314 17.35 15.93 8.65
C ASP A 314 17.35 14.82 9.72
N CYS A 315 16.28 14.73 10.52
CA CYS A 315 16.16 13.74 11.57
C CYS A 315 14.89 12.92 11.44
N PHE A 316 14.97 11.81 10.72
CA PHE A 316 13.83 10.91 10.51
C PHE A 316 14.23 9.44 10.65
N LYS A 317 13.23 8.61 10.89
CA LYS A 317 13.28 7.15 10.76
C LYS A 317 12.57 6.75 9.48
N LEU A 318 13.01 5.66 8.86
CA LEU A 318 12.41 5.14 7.65
C LEU A 318 11.81 3.76 7.94
N TYR A 319 10.49 3.65 7.81
CA TYR A 319 9.75 2.42 8.02
C TYR A 319 9.22 1.87 6.70
N THR A 320 9.21 0.55 6.56
CA THR A 320 8.49 -0.10 5.44
C THR A 320 6.99 -0.07 5.68
N SER A 321 6.21 -0.01 4.61
CA SER A 321 4.74 -0.02 4.70
C SER A 321 4.16 -1.37 5.14
N ASP A 322 4.96 -2.42 5.09
CA ASP A 322 4.63 -3.74 5.62
C ASP A 322 5.78 -4.28 6.48
N ILE A 323 5.43 -4.80 7.67
CA ILE A 323 6.44 -5.32 8.60
C ILE A 323 7.09 -6.61 8.09
N GLY A 324 6.39 -7.40 7.29
CA GLY A 324 6.91 -8.60 6.66
C GLY A 324 8.10 -8.32 5.74
N LEU A 325 8.15 -7.14 5.12
CA LEU A 325 9.27 -6.71 4.27
C LEU A 325 10.57 -6.50 5.06
N LEU A 326 10.51 -6.30 6.38
CA LEU A 326 11.69 -6.13 7.24
C LEU A 326 12.30 -7.46 7.69
N THR A 327 11.51 -8.54 7.76
CA THR A 327 11.93 -9.80 8.39
C THR A 327 12.68 -10.71 7.42
N ILE A 328 12.44 -10.56 6.12
CA ILE A 328 12.96 -11.44 5.06
C ILE A 328 14.51 -11.47 4.97
N PRO A 329 15.22 -10.34 4.92
CA PRO A 329 16.68 -10.36 4.79
C PRO A 329 17.40 -11.06 5.95
N ARG A 330 16.78 -11.08 7.14
CA ARG A 330 17.34 -11.69 8.35
C ARG A 330 17.09 -13.18 8.48
N LEU A 331 15.92 -13.66 8.04
CA LEU A 331 15.62 -15.09 8.02
C LEU A 331 16.56 -15.86 7.09
N ILE A 332 17.02 -15.25 6.00
CA ILE A 332 18.02 -15.87 5.10
C ILE A 332 19.33 -16.15 5.86
N SER A 333 19.83 -15.20 6.64
CA SER A 333 21.05 -15.37 7.39
C SER A 333 20.92 -16.42 8.51
N PHE A 334 19.73 -16.59 9.08
CA PHE A 334 19.46 -17.61 10.11
C PHE A 334 19.27 -19.01 9.52
N LEU A 335 18.63 -19.13 8.37
CA LEU A 335 18.38 -20.43 7.70
C LEU A 335 19.61 -20.95 6.96
N SER A 336 20.51 -20.06 6.55
CA SER A 336 21.78 -20.42 5.90
C SER A 336 22.91 -20.77 6.87
N ILE A 337 22.74 -20.54 8.18
CA ILE A 337 23.70 -21.02 9.18
C ILE A 337 23.46 -22.51 9.36
N PRO A 338 24.45 -23.41 9.01
CA PRO A 338 24.33 -24.81 9.30
C PRO A 338 24.07 -24.97 10.80
N ARG A 339 23.03 -25.74 11.17
CA ARG A 339 22.77 -26.08 12.58
C ARG A 339 24.05 -26.69 13.16
N ARG A 340 24.91 -25.90 13.80
CA ARG A 340 25.95 -26.43 14.66
C ARG A 340 25.22 -27.27 15.72
N ARG A 341 25.53 -28.57 15.76
CA ARG A 341 25.10 -29.50 16.81
C ARG A 341 25.30 -28.80 18.15
N ARG A 342 24.22 -28.62 18.91
CA ARG A 342 24.32 -28.18 20.30
C ARG A 342 25.26 -29.19 21.00
N PRO A 343 26.26 -28.73 21.73
CA PRO A 343 27.01 -29.66 22.57
C PRO A 343 26.02 -30.34 23.52
N THR A 344 25.93 -31.64 23.47
CA THR A 344 25.21 -32.44 24.45
C THR A 344 25.88 -32.19 25.80
N LEU A 345 25.18 -31.52 26.71
CA LEU A 345 25.52 -31.47 28.10
C LEU A 345 25.49 -32.93 28.59
N SER A 346 26.66 -33.52 28.79
CA SER A 346 26.78 -34.78 29.51
C SER A 346 26.23 -34.60 30.91
N PRO A 347 25.40 -35.54 31.42
CA PRO A 347 24.97 -35.51 32.80
C PRO A 347 26.18 -35.65 33.69
N ALA A 348 26.33 -34.75 34.68
CA ALA A 348 27.27 -34.88 35.75
C ALA A 348 26.96 -36.18 36.49
N SER A 349 27.96 -37.08 36.56
CA SER A 349 27.91 -38.27 37.40
C SER A 349 27.97 -37.89 38.88
N PRO A 350 27.46 -38.76 39.81
CA PRO A 350 27.08 -38.43 41.17
C PRO A 350 28.25 -38.11 42.11
#